data_c0e8abd46278602cbd939abf78edf45b
#
_entry.id   c0e8abd46278602cbd939abf78edf45b
#
_cell.length_a   1.000
_cell.length_b   1.000
_cell.length_c   1.000
_cell.angle_alpha   90.00
_cell.angle_beta   90.00
_cell.angle_gamma   90.00
#
_symmetry.space_group_name_H-M   'P 1'
#
loop_
_entity.id
_entity.type
_entity.pdbx_description
1 polymer ?
#
loop_
_entity_poly.entity_id
_entity_poly.type
_entity_poly.pdbx_seq_one_letter_code
_entity_poly.pdbx_strand_id
1 'polypeptide(L)'
;MTEKGRVFRSEAGRDKGRLMALVSADGAYICVCDGKERPLANPKRKNPRHLTAYDIRLTDSQMRSDRALRKALAVIEADMRTER
;
A
#
# COMPACT_ATOMS: atom_id res chain seq x y z
N MET A 1 -8.61 8.99 5.59
CA MET A 1 -7.24 8.48 5.64
C MET A 1 -7.17 6.97 5.77
N THR A 2 -8.28 6.33 6.15
CA THR A 2 -8.29 4.88 6.34
C THR A 2 -9.16 4.15 5.32
N GLU A 3 -9.40 4.76 4.17
CA GLU A 3 -10.17 4.11 3.12
C GLU A 3 -9.37 2.99 2.48
N LYS A 4 -10.04 1.86 2.22
CA LYS A 4 -9.42 0.75 1.52
C LYS A 4 -8.87 1.21 0.18
N GLY A 5 -7.66 0.81 -0.13
CA GLY A 5 -6.99 1.18 -1.38
C GLY A 5 -6.07 2.38 -1.26
N ARG A 6 -6.10 3.10 -0.14
CA ARG A 6 -5.22 4.25 0.05
C ARG A 6 -3.77 3.78 -0.05
N VAL A 7 -2.96 4.54 -0.79
CA VAL A 7 -1.57 4.18 -1.03
C VAL A 7 -0.67 4.85 0.00
N PHE A 8 0.25 4.08 0.53
CA PHE A 8 1.24 4.53 1.53
C PHE A 8 2.63 4.10 1.11
N ARG A 9 3.62 4.84 1.60
CA ARG A 9 5.01 4.39 1.50
C ARG A 9 5.49 4.05 2.91
N SER A 10 6.11 2.88 3.04
CA SER A 10 6.66 2.46 4.32
C SER A 10 7.93 3.27 4.60
N GLU A 11 8.05 3.78 5.84
CA GLU A 11 9.19 4.59 6.23
C GLU A 11 10.09 3.89 7.23
N ALA A 12 9.75 2.68 7.64
CA ALA A 12 10.52 1.96 8.64
C ALA A 12 10.41 0.47 8.42
N GLY A 13 11.41 -0.28 8.93
CA GLY A 13 11.40 -1.72 8.87
C GLY A 13 11.99 -2.25 7.58
N ARG A 14 11.79 -3.55 7.35
CA ARG A 14 12.34 -4.23 6.18
C ARG A 14 11.76 -3.72 4.87
N ASP A 15 10.53 -3.24 4.93
CA ASP A 15 9.83 -2.79 3.73
C ASP A 15 9.98 -1.28 3.50
N LYS A 16 10.94 -0.65 4.18
CA LYS A 16 11.16 0.78 4.02
C LYS A 16 11.33 1.16 2.56
N GLY A 17 10.60 2.18 2.13
CA GLY A 17 10.63 2.65 0.76
C GLY A 17 9.63 1.98 -0.16
N ARG A 18 8.97 0.93 0.30
CA ARG A 18 8.04 0.18 -0.53
C ARG A 18 6.64 0.81 -0.50
N LEU A 19 6.01 0.86 -1.66
CA LEU A 19 4.61 1.30 -1.74
C LEU A 19 3.69 0.17 -1.32
N MET A 20 2.66 0.49 -0.58
CA MET A 20 1.69 -0.47 -0.08
C MET A 20 0.30 0.14 -0.14
N ALA A 21 -0.72 -0.71 -0.11
CA ALA A 21 -2.10 -0.25 -0.13
C ALA A 21 -2.83 -0.74 1.12
N LEU A 22 -3.72 0.10 1.62
CA LEU A 22 -4.50 -0.21 2.81
C LEU A 22 -5.59 -1.23 2.49
N VAL A 23 -5.64 -2.30 3.28
CA VAL A 23 -6.68 -3.32 3.17
C VAL A 23 -7.76 -3.07 4.21
N SER A 24 -7.36 -2.79 5.45
CA SER A 24 -8.31 -2.58 6.54
C SER A 24 -7.66 -1.80 7.66
N ALA A 25 -8.48 -1.30 8.56
CA ALA A 25 -8.01 -0.63 9.77
C ALA A 25 -8.28 -1.55 10.96
N ASP A 26 -7.39 -1.51 11.94
CA ASP A 26 -7.49 -2.37 13.11
C ASP A 26 -7.06 -1.55 14.34
N GLY A 27 -8.02 -0.84 14.93
CA GLY A 27 -7.74 0.02 16.05
C GLY A 27 -6.79 1.14 15.68
N ALA A 28 -5.69 1.25 16.40
CA ALA A 28 -4.68 2.29 16.13
C ALA A 28 -3.74 1.91 14.99
N TYR A 29 -3.91 0.72 14.42
CA TYR A 29 -3.05 0.22 13.35
C TYR A 29 -3.82 0.08 12.06
N ILE A 30 -3.09 -0.03 10.96
CA ILE A 30 -3.70 -0.33 9.67
C ILE A 30 -3.01 -1.55 9.08
N CYS A 31 -3.75 -2.26 8.24
CA CYS A 31 -3.25 -3.46 7.58
C CYS A 31 -3.01 -3.13 6.12
N VAL A 32 -1.78 -3.33 5.67
CA VAL A 32 -1.35 -2.97 4.32
C VAL A 32 -0.74 -4.15 3.60
N CYS A 33 -0.76 -4.10 2.28
CA CYS A 33 -0.19 -5.15 1.44
C CYS A 33 0.35 -4.56 0.15
N ASP A 34 1.21 -5.32 -0.53
CA ASP A 34 1.78 -4.88 -1.80
C ASP A 34 1.57 -5.91 -2.91
N GLY A 35 0.96 -7.05 -2.60
CA GLY A 35 0.70 -8.09 -3.57
C GLY A 35 1.90 -8.97 -3.88
N LYS A 36 3.01 -8.76 -3.19
CA LYS A 36 4.23 -9.53 -3.42
C LYS A 36 4.76 -10.10 -2.11
N GLU A 37 5.46 -9.27 -1.32
CA GLU A 37 5.95 -9.71 -0.01
C GLU A 37 4.83 -9.84 0.99
N ARG A 38 3.80 -8.99 0.84
CA ARG A 38 2.62 -9.04 1.68
C ARG A 38 1.39 -9.19 0.81
N PRO A 39 0.92 -10.42 0.62
CA PRO A 39 -0.26 -10.66 -0.21
C PRO A 39 -1.55 -10.20 0.48
N LEU A 40 -2.58 -10.02 -0.32
CA LEU A 40 -3.89 -9.59 0.20
C LEU A 40 -4.40 -10.52 1.30
N ALA A 41 -4.11 -11.81 1.19
CA ALA A 41 -4.58 -12.80 2.17
C ALA A 41 -3.83 -12.69 3.49
N ASN A 42 -2.70 -11.99 3.52
CA ASN A 42 -1.88 -11.88 4.74
C ASN A 42 -1.26 -10.49 4.82
N PRO A 43 -2.08 -9.46 5.01
CA PRO A 43 -1.56 -8.08 5.07
C PRO A 43 -0.71 -7.87 6.30
N LYS A 44 0.13 -6.86 6.23
CA LYS A 44 1.00 -6.50 7.34
C LYS A 44 0.35 -5.42 8.18
N ARG A 45 0.34 -5.61 9.48
CA ARG A 45 -0.16 -4.62 10.42
C ARG A 45 0.94 -3.61 10.69
N LYS A 46 0.64 -2.33 10.49
CA LYS A 46 1.63 -1.28 10.67
C LYS A 46 1.05 -0.12 11.47
N ASN A 47 1.93 0.52 12.21
CA ASN A 47 1.61 1.77 12.89
C ASN A 47 1.62 2.88 11.84
N PRO A 48 0.54 3.67 11.72
CA PRO A 48 0.50 4.75 10.73
C PRO A 48 1.64 5.75 10.84
N ARG A 49 2.26 5.85 12.01
CA ARG A 49 3.39 6.76 12.21
C ARG A 49 4.59 6.39 11.34
N HIS A 50 4.66 5.13 10.90
CA HIS A 50 5.75 4.64 10.07
C HIS A 50 5.39 4.62 8.59
N LEU A 51 4.34 5.34 8.22
CA LEU A 51 3.84 5.35 6.85
C LEU A 51 3.63 6.78 6.38
N THR A 52 3.93 7.02 5.10
CA THR A 52 3.60 8.28 4.45
C THR A 52 2.39 8.05 3.57
N ALA A 53 1.32 8.77 3.81
CA ALA A 53 0.10 8.64 3.03
C ALA A 53 0.17 9.48 1.77
N TYR A 54 -0.32 8.93 0.66
CA TYR A 54 -0.46 9.67 -0.58
C TYR A 54 -1.94 9.90 -0.88
N ASP A 55 -2.22 10.93 -1.63
CA ASP A 55 -3.59 11.22 -2.05
C ASP A 55 -3.92 10.39 -3.29
N ILE A 56 -3.76 9.10 -3.15
CA ILE A 56 -4.00 8.11 -4.21
C ILE A 56 -4.78 6.98 -3.59
N ARG A 57 -5.86 6.57 -4.24
CA ARG A 57 -6.67 5.46 -3.77
C ARG A 57 -6.91 4.49 -4.90
N LEU A 58 -6.54 3.25 -4.70
CA LEU A 58 -6.74 2.20 -5.70
C LEU A 58 -8.20 1.81 -5.75
N THR A 59 -8.65 1.39 -6.94
CA THR A 59 -10.02 0.92 -7.14
C THR A 59 -10.17 -0.50 -6.64
N ASP A 60 -11.43 -0.95 -6.50
CA ASP A 60 -11.69 -2.33 -6.12
C ASP A 60 -11.09 -3.30 -7.13
N SER A 61 -11.11 -2.92 -8.39
CA SER A 61 -10.52 -3.74 -9.45
C SER A 61 -9.03 -3.94 -9.26
N GLN A 62 -8.33 -2.87 -8.86
CA GLN A 62 -6.89 -2.92 -8.60
C GLN A 62 -6.55 -3.68 -7.32
N MET A 63 -7.51 -3.78 -6.41
CA MET A 63 -7.34 -4.49 -5.14
C MET A 63 -7.87 -5.92 -5.20
N ARG A 64 -8.29 -6.38 -6.38
CA ARG A 64 -8.96 -7.67 -6.52
C ARG A 64 -8.03 -8.87 -6.30
N SER A 65 -6.79 -8.74 -6.72
CA SER A 65 -5.84 -9.83 -6.63
C SER A 65 -4.45 -9.28 -6.37
N ASP A 66 -3.56 -10.17 -5.91
CA ASP A 66 -2.17 -9.76 -5.67
C ASP A 66 -1.52 -9.26 -6.95
N ARG A 67 -1.81 -9.91 -8.06
CA ARG A 67 -1.27 -9.51 -9.34
C ARG A 67 -1.73 -8.11 -9.73
N ALA A 68 -3.04 -7.84 -9.60
CA ALA A 68 -3.59 -6.55 -9.95
C ALA A 68 -3.02 -5.46 -9.04
N LEU A 69 -2.92 -5.75 -7.75
CA LEU A 69 -2.36 -4.81 -6.79
C LEU A 69 -0.90 -4.50 -7.09
N ARG A 70 -0.10 -5.54 -7.31
CA ARG A 70 1.31 -5.38 -7.61
C ARG A 70 1.52 -4.51 -8.85
N LYS A 71 0.71 -4.76 -9.88
CA LYS A 71 0.75 -4.02 -11.13
C LYS A 71 0.40 -2.56 -10.92
N ALA A 72 -0.67 -2.30 -10.16
CA ALA A 72 -1.11 -0.93 -9.90
C ALA A 72 -0.03 -0.14 -9.14
N LEU A 73 0.56 -0.76 -8.13
CA LEU A 73 1.60 -0.09 -7.36
C LEU A 73 2.85 0.16 -8.20
N ALA A 74 3.18 -0.74 -9.11
CA ALA A 74 4.32 -0.57 -9.99
C ALA A 74 4.14 0.64 -10.92
N VAL A 75 2.93 0.83 -11.43
CA VAL A 75 2.61 1.97 -12.28
C VAL A 75 2.77 3.28 -11.50
N ILE A 76 2.25 3.31 -10.29
CA ILE A 76 2.36 4.50 -9.44
C ILE A 76 3.81 4.80 -9.12
N GLU A 77 4.60 3.78 -8.81
CA GLU A 77 6.01 3.95 -8.51
C GLU A 77 6.76 4.54 -9.72
N ALA A 78 6.45 4.05 -10.91
CA ALA A 78 7.07 4.55 -12.13
C ALA A 78 6.70 6.02 -12.37
N ASP A 79 5.44 6.37 -12.15
CA ASP A 79 4.97 7.75 -12.32
C ASP A 79 5.70 8.68 -11.35
N MET A 80 5.89 8.25 -10.13
CA MET A 80 6.59 9.06 -9.14
C MET A 80 8.03 9.33 -9.54
N ARG A 81 8.67 8.36 -10.18
CA ARG A 81 10.05 8.51 -10.62
C ARG A 81 10.19 9.48 -11.78
N THR A 82 9.19 9.52 -12.64
CA THR A 82 9.26 10.37 -13.83
C THR A 82 8.91 11.82 -13.57
N GLU A 83 8.40 12.12 -12.39
CA GLU A 83 8.02 13.49 -12.03
C GLU A 83 9.16 14.34 -11.51
N ARG A 84 10.35 13.87 -11.63
CA ARG A 84 11.52 14.58 -11.09
C ARG A 84 11.97 15.74 -11.94
#